data_0d1ece123a2c75a81ad858305772a3ee
#
_entry.id   0d1ece123a2c75a81ad858305772a3ee
#
_cell.length_a   1.000
_cell.length_b   1.000
_cell.length_c   1.000
_cell.angle_alpha   90.00
_cell.angle_beta   90.00
_cell.angle_gamma   90.00
#
_symmetry.space_group_name_H-M   'P 1'
#
loop_
_entity.id
_entity.type
_entity.pdbx_description
1 polymer ?
#
loop_
_entity_poly.entity_id
_entity_poly.type
_entity_poly.pdbx_seq_one_letter_code
_entity_poly.pdbx_strand_id
1 'polypeptide(L)'
;MKTPAPLALALSAALTLALSTPASAADGVQVLAPGLTVSTTVTGEGTGHNFWTVTAQVPGGSSPDPDAPPAALGTREHADALVTALRGKGFAARAEEVAWPAFADTPRGALGWRVRVGSFADRAQAAATAGALTASGFTGAVEWTGQDGPEAQGPQRIRVAAVDPRRFTGQVAASHGESVAGRRTTSALAAAAGALVGTNGGFFVIDPRDGIPGEPAGIGVYQGLLQSEATAGRPALLLGDRPSIGVPRTALTVGGHEVNGVNRKPGVIRNCGEPGDVPTDRPRHDTTCTHAGELVLFTPQLGTPTPAGDGVEAVLDARDVVTAVRSPGGEVPAGGHTVQGIGAAATWLNGHARPGVRLPVGTRIFEGFRPVHPAGVVNGGPWLVRGGRVAVDAAADGIVHPGDPSFVYGWGVKRNPRTMVGLDRRGRLLIVTADGRQPGFSEGLSLIEGAQLMARLGAVTAINLDGGGSTAMAVDGKLVSSPSDATGERPVGDALLVLPRR
;
A
#
# COMPACT_ATOMS: atom_id res chain seq x y z
N MET A 1 -47.79 -61.44 17.92
CA MET A 1 -47.93 -60.50 16.76
C MET A 1 -46.91 -59.41 16.95
N LYS A 2 -45.85 -59.45 16.15
CA LYS A 2 -44.72 -58.51 16.19
C LYS A 2 -44.85 -57.58 14.99
N THR A 3 -44.99 -56.29 15.21
CA THR A 3 -44.96 -55.24 14.17
C THR A 3 -43.51 -54.88 13.84
N PRO A 4 -43.13 -54.69 12.56
CA PRO A 4 -41.79 -54.24 12.22
C PRO A 4 -41.68 -52.69 12.19
N ALA A 5 -40.53 -52.17 12.62
CA ALA A 5 -40.16 -50.77 12.60
C ALA A 5 -39.72 -50.33 11.16
N PRO A 6 -39.91 -49.10 10.78
CA PRO A 6 -39.48 -48.60 9.45
C PRO A 6 -37.99 -48.22 9.45
N LEU A 7 -37.33 -48.65 8.39
CA LEU A 7 -35.93 -48.30 8.04
C LEU A 7 -35.90 -46.84 7.56
N ALA A 8 -35.14 -46.00 8.22
CA ALA A 8 -34.85 -44.64 7.77
C ALA A 8 -33.67 -44.68 6.78
N LEU A 9 -33.94 -44.31 5.52
CA LEU A 9 -32.93 -44.12 4.47
C LEU A 9 -32.28 -42.73 4.67
N ALA A 10 -31.01 -42.70 5.09
CA ALA A 10 -30.25 -41.46 5.11
C ALA A 10 -29.73 -41.14 3.70
N LEU A 11 -30.26 -40.10 3.10
CA LEU A 11 -29.78 -39.54 1.81
C LEU A 11 -28.55 -38.63 2.14
N SER A 12 -27.34 -39.10 1.86
CA SER A 12 -26.15 -38.28 1.91
C SER A 12 -26.06 -37.42 0.65
N ALA A 13 -26.38 -36.13 0.77
CA ALA A 13 -26.16 -35.16 -0.28
C ALA A 13 -24.65 -34.79 -0.30
N ALA A 14 -23.91 -35.30 -1.26
CA ALA A 14 -22.55 -34.86 -1.55
C ALA A 14 -22.60 -33.46 -2.19
N LEU A 15 -22.23 -32.45 -1.41
CA LEU A 15 -22.04 -31.08 -1.90
C LEU A 15 -20.72 -31.02 -2.68
N THR A 16 -20.79 -31.13 -4.00
CA THR A 16 -19.65 -30.88 -4.88
C THR A 16 -19.40 -29.38 -4.94
N LEU A 17 -18.39 -28.89 -4.18
CA LEU A 17 -17.82 -27.57 -4.42
C LEU A 17 -17.19 -27.58 -5.81
N ALA A 18 -17.83 -26.93 -6.76
CA ALA A 18 -17.20 -26.58 -8.03
C ALA A 18 -16.16 -25.50 -7.75
N LEU A 19 -14.88 -25.91 -7.67
CA LEU A 19 -13.75 -25.02 -7.79
C LEU A 19 -13.79 -24.42 -9.19
N SER A 20 -14.26 -23.17 -9.29
CA SER A 20 -14.14 -22.38 -10.51
C SER A 20 -12.63 -22.14 -10.74
N THR A 21 -12.02 -22.90 -11.64
CA THR A 21 -10.71 -22.58 -12.18
C THR A 21 -10.78 -21.20 -12.82
N PRO A 22 -9.89 -20.25 -12.45
CA PRO A 22 -9.83 -18.99 -13.16
C PRO A 22 -9.51 -19.27 -14.64
N ALA A 23 -10.33 -18.70 -15.53
CA ALA A 23 -10.10 -18.81 -16.96
C ALA A 23 -8.69 -18.31 -17.28
N SER A 24 -7.88 -19.17 -17.92
CA SER A 24 -6.59 -18.79 -18.48
C SER A 24 -6.84 -17.64 -19.47
N ALA A 25 -6.49 -16.41 -19.09
CA ALA A 25 -6.53 -15.28 -19.99
C ALA A 25 -5.43 -15.49 -21.03
N ALA A 26 -5.82 -15.75 -22.26
CA ALA A 26 -4.90 -15.75 -23.40
C ALA A 26 -4.27 -14.35 -23.53
N ASP A 27 -2.98 -14.27 -23.88
CA ASP A 27 -2.30 -13.01 -24.20
C ASP A 27 -3.11 -12.25 -25.27
N GLY A 28 -3.70 -11.13 -24.87
CA GLY A 28 -4.58 -10.36 -25.71
C GLY A 28 -4.77 -8.94 -25.24
N VAL A 29 -4.96 -8.01 -26.20
CA VAL A 29 -5.37 -6.64 -25.92
C VAL A 29 -6.88 -6.54 -26.07
N GLN A 30 -7.56 -6.20 -25.00
CA GLN A 30 -8.98 -5.89 -24.98
C GLN A 30 -9.17 -4.37 -25.08
N VAL A 31 -9.97 -3.92 -26.06
CA VAL A 31 -10.39 -2.51 -26.17
C VAL A 31 -11.71 -2.37 -25.42
N LEU A 32 -11.72 -1.63 -24.31
CA LEU A 32 -12.90 -1.39 -23.49
C LEU A 32 -13.69 -0.16 -23.96
N ALA A 33 -12.97 0.85 -24.46
CA ALA A 33 -13.55 2.06 -25.03
C ALA A 33 -12.53 2.72 -25.99
N PRO A 34 -12.94 3.64 -26.84
CA PRO A 34 -11.99 4.44 -27.62
C PRO A 34 -10.95 5.10 -26.70
N GLY A 35 -9.68 4.75 -26.86
CA GLY A 35 -8.58 5.25 -26.02
C GLY A 35 -8.38 4.52 -24.70
N LEU A 36 -9.13 3.46 -24.41
CA LEU A 36 -8.91 2.60 -23.23
C LEU A 36 -8.69 1.16 -23.66
N THR A 37 -7.53 0.61 -23.30
CA THR A 37 -7.20 -0.80 -23.55
C THR A 37 -6.73 -1.46 -22.25
N VAL A 38 -7.01 -2.75 -22.12
CA VAL A 38 -6.42 -3.62 -21.09
C VAL A 38 -5.72 -4.77 -21.80
N SER A 39 -4.48 -5.03 -21.41
CA SER A 39 -3.73 -6.19 -21.89
C SER A 39 -3.24 -7.03 -20.72
N THR A 40 -3.16 -8.34 -20.95
CA THR A 40 -2.54 -9.29 -20.01
C THR A 40 -1.38 -9.94 -20.73
N THR A 41 -0.23 -10.01 -20.06
CA THR A 41 0.98 -10.65 -20.57
C THR A 41 1.57 -11.55 -19.48
N VAL A 42 2.00 -12.73 -19.87
CA VAL A 42 2.79 -13.63 -19.01
C VAL A 42 4.20 -13.63 -19.55
N THR A 43 5.16 -13.27 -18.72
CA THR A 43 6.59 -13.30 -19.04
C THR A 43 7.32 -14.24 -18.10
N GLY A 44 8.49 -14.74 -18.51
CA GLY A 44 9.24 -15.75 -17.77
C GLY A 44 8.65 -17.15 -17.94
N GLU A 45 9.52 -18.13 -18.08
CA GLU A 45 9.14 -19.53 -18.27
C GLU A 45 9.66 -20.40 -17.13
N GLY A 46 8.86 -21.38 -16.73
CA GLY A 46 9.23 -22.37 -15.74
C GLY A 46 9.58 -21.79 -14.37
N THR A 47 9.89 -22.64 -13.43
CA THR A 47 10.36 -22.27 -12.10
C THR A 47 11.88 -22.40 -11.97
N GLY A 48 12.56 -22.82 -13.03
CA GLY A 48 14.01 -23.01 -13.06
C GLY A 48 14.50 -23.93 -11.95
N HIS A 49 15.55 -23.47 -11.25
CA HIS A 49 16.12 -24.16 -10.09
C HIS A 49 15.57 -23.65 -8.76
N ASN A 50 14.40 -22.98 -8.76
CA ASN A 50 13.78 -22.50 -7.54
C ASN A 50 13.36 -23.66 -6.64
N PHE A 51 13.41 -23.43 -5.35
CA PHE A 51 13.09 -24.41 -4.33
C PHE A 51 12.49 -23.72 -3.09
N TRP A 52 11.85 -24.51 -2.26
CA TRP A 52 11.41 -24.08 -0.94
C TRP A 52 12.58 -24.16 0.04
N THR A 53 12.65 -23.20 0.95
CA THR A 53 13.66 -23.14 2.00
C THR A 53 13.08 -22.54 3.26
N VAL A 54 13.81 -22.58 4.37
CA VAL A 54 13.48 -21.80 5.56
C VAL A 54 14.52 -20.71 5.71
N THR A 55 14.09 -19.46 5.70
CA THR A 55 14.96 -18.32 6.06
C THR A 55 14.89 -18.11 7.57
N ALA A 56 15.99 -18.39 8.26
CA ALA A 56 16.08 -18.19 9.70
C ALA A 56 16.21 -16.70 10.03
N GLN A 57 15.54 -16.28 11.11
CA GLN A 57 15.61 -14.90 11.58
C GLN A 57 17.01 -14.60 12.13
N VAL A 58 17.67 -13.61 11.56
CA VAL A 58 18.99 -13.17 12.02
C VAL A 58 18.79 -12.19 13.19
N PRO A 59 19.49 -12.36 14.33
CA PRO A 59 19.43 -11.43 15.44
C PRO A 59 19.86 -10.01 15.05
N GLY A 60 19.15 -9.01 15.53
CA GLY A 60 19.39 -7.58 15.26
C GLY A 60 18.63 -7.08 14.02
N GLY A 61 18.06 -5.90 14.12
CA GLY A 61 17.37 -5.25 12.99
C GLY A 61 15.94 -5.72 12.73
N SER A 62 15.12 -5.79 13.79
CA SER A 62 13.66 -5.86 13.62
C SER A 62 13.07 -4.46 13.81
N SER A 63 12.21 -4.05 12.87
CA SER A 63 11.36 -2.88 13.05
C SER A 63 10.31 -3.19 14.14
N PRO A 64 9.97 -2.23 15.02
CA PRO A 64 8.85 -2.35 15.93
C PRO A 64 7.50 -2.25 15.22
N ASP A 65 7.49 -1.90 13.94
CA ASP A 65 6.30 -1.72 13.14
C ASP A 65 5.58 -3.07 12.94
N PRO A 66 4.28 -3.16 13.21
CA PRO A 66 3.52 -4.40 13.09
C PRO A 66 3.46 -4.95 11.66
N ASP A 67 3.64 -4.10 10.64
CA ASP A 67 3.63 -4.48 9.23
C ASP A 67 5.03 -4.74 8.68
N ALA A 68 6.08 -4.61 9.50
CA ALA A 68 7.44 -4.86 9.06
C ALA A 68 7.64 -6.33 8.65
N PRO A 69 8.41 -6.57 7.57
CA PRO A 69 8.75 -7.93 7.18
C PRO A 69 9.62 -8.58 8.26
N PRO A 70 9.60 -9.93 8.36
CA PRO A 70 10.47 -10.64 9.29
C PRO A 70 11.95 -10.26 9.13
N ALA A 71 12.70 -10.20 10.23
CA ALA A 71 14.13 -9.90 10.22
C ALA A 71 14.91 -11.02 9.51
N ALA A 72 15.03 -10.91 8.19
CA ALA A 72 15.66 -11.91 7.33
C ALA A 72 17.14 -11.63 7.07
N LEU A 73 17.61 -10.38 7.24
CA LEU A 73 18.97 -9.96 6.98
C LEU A 73 19.64 -9.44 8.25
N GLY A 74 20.94 -9.70 8.34
CA GLY A 74 21.81 -9.14 9.36
C GLY A 74 23.23 -8.92 8.84
N THR A 75 24.18 -8.64 9.74
CA THR A 75 25.59 -8.59 9.40
C THR A 75 26.12 -9.98 9.06
N ARG A 76 27.24 -10.04 8.35
CA ARG A 76 27.93 -11.31 8.07
C ARG A 76 28.27 -12.08 9.36
N GLU A 77 28.76 -11.37 10.37
CA GLU A 77 29.09 -11.97 11.66
C GLU A 77 27.89 -12.63 12.33
N HIS A 78 26.76 -11.95 12.38
CA HIS A 78 25.52 -12.52 12.93
C HIS A 78 25.02 -13.73 12.12
N ALA A 79 25.12 -13.66 10.80
CA ALA A 79 24.74 -14.77 9.93
C ALA A 79 25.64 -16.00 10.12
N ASP A 80 26.96 -15.83 10.18
CA ASP A 80 27.94 -16.89 10.40
C ASP A 80 27.79 -17.53 11.80
N ALA A 81 27.51 -16.73 12.83
CA ALA A 81 27.22 -17.23 14.17
C ALA A 81 25.92 -18.05 14.19
N LEU A 82 24.86 -17.58 13.53
CA LEU A 82 23.60 -18.30 13.42
C LEU A 82 23.75 -19.62 12.63
N VAL A 83 24.51 -19.62 11.53
CA VAL A 83 24.84 -20.84 10.78
C VAL A 83 25.55 -21.86 11.66
N THR A 84 26.52 -21.41 12.48
CA THR A 84 27.23 -22.28 13.40
C THR A 84 26.31 -22.90 14.44
N ALA A 85 25.42 -22.08 15.04
CA ALA A 85 24.45 -22.54 16.03
C ALA A 85 23.45 -23.57 15.43
N LEU A 86 22.92 -23.28 14.23
CA LEU A 86 22.00 -24.15 13.53
C LEU A 86 22.64 -25.49 13.13
N ARG A 87 23.87 -25.45 12.60
CA ARG A 87 24.64 -26.68 12.27
C ARG A 87 24.93 -27.53 13.50
N GLY A 88 25.22 -26.87 14.63
CA GLY A 88 25.38 -27.56 15.93
C GLY A 88 24.12 -28.30 16.40
N LYS A 89 22.95 -27.95 15.88
CA LYS A 89 21.66 -28.65 16.08
C LYS A 89 21.29 -29.60 14.94
N GLY A 90 22.17 -29.82 13.98
CA GLY A 90 21.97 -30.75 12.86
C GLY A 90 21.24 -30.16 11.64
N PHE A 91 21.00 -28.84 11.61
CA PHE A 91 20.37 -28.21 10.45
C PHE A 91 21.36 -27.90 9.34
N ALA A 92 20.96 -28.15 8.08
CA ALA A 92 21.76 -27.80 6.88
C ALA A 92 21.65 -26.31 6.58
N ALA A 93 22.28 -25.48 7.43
CA ALA A 93 22.24 -24.02 7.33
C ALA A 93 23.39 -23.47 6.48
N ARG A 94 23.13 -22.37 5.75
CA ARG A 94 24.10 -21.60 4.98
C ARG A 94 23.81 -20.11 5.04
N ALA A 95 24.85 -19.29 5.02
CA ALA A 95 24.74 -17.85 4.87
C ALA A 95 24.82 -17.48 3.38
N GLU A 96 23.98 -16.54 2.95
CA GLU A 96 23.97 -16.02 1.58
C GLU A 96 24.00 -14.51 1.63
N GLU A 97 24.87 -13.89 0.83
CA GLU A 97 24.92 -12.45 0.65
C GLU A 97 23.72 -11.98 -0.18
N VAL A 98 23.12 -10.87 0.24
CA VAL A 98 22.13 -10.13 -0.55
C VAL A 98 22.74 -8.78 -0.90
N ALA A 99 22.86 -8.51 -2.19
CA ALA A 99 23.40 -7.26 -2.69
C ALA A 99 22.32 -6.15 -2.72
N TRP A 100 22.74 -4.90 -2.60
CA TRP A 100 21.91 -3.76 -2.92
C TRP A 100 21.48 -3.82 -4.39
N PRO A 101 20.19 -3.64 -4.69
CA PRO A 101 19.76 -3.45 -6.06
C PRO A 101 20.28 -2.12 -6.62
N ALA A 102 20.19 -1.96 -7.95
CA ALA A 102 20.63 -0.74 -8.62
C ALA A 102 19.64 0.42 -8.42
N PHE A 103 19.30 0.74 -7.17
CA PHE A 103 18.54 1.95 -6.84
C PHE A 103 19.39 3.20 -7.08
N ALA A 104 18.73 4.34 -7.31
CA ALA A 104 19.40 5.57 -7.68
C ALA A 104 20.12 6.26 -6.51
N ASP A 105 19.67 5.98 -5.28
CA ASP A 105 20.05 6.69 -4.06
C ASP A 105 20.54 5.78 -2.92
N THR A 106 20.92 4.54 -3.25
CA THR A 106 21.46 3.59 -2.28
C THR A 106 22.90 3.19 -2.61
N PRO A 107 23.65 2.66 -1.63
CA PRO A 107 25.01 2.13 -1.85
C PRO A 107 25.04 1.00 -2.87
N ARG A 108 26.24 0.55 -3.19
CA ARG A 108 26.53 -0.70 -3.92
C ARG A 108 27.17 -1.69 -2.96
N GLY A 109 27.18 -2.97 -3.35
CA GLY A 109 27.74 -4.06 -2.56
C GLY A 109 26.70 -4.76 -1.70
N ALA A 110 27.12 -5.31 -0.56
CA ALA A 110 26.25 -6.07 0.31
C ALA A 110 25.20 -5.18 1.01
N LEU A 111 23.94 -5.56 0.89
CA LEU A 111 22.84 -5.04 1.71
C LEU A 111 22.84 -5.73 3.09
N GLY A 112 23.09 -7.04 3.09
CA GLY A 112 23.13 -7.86 4.29
C GLY A 112 23.29 -9.33 3.96
N TRP A 113 23.18 -10.16 4.98
CA TRP A 113 23.34 -11.61 4.91
C TRP A 113 22.10 -12.29 5.45
N ARG A 114 21.56 -13.23 4.70
CA ARG A 114 20.45 -14.10 5.14
C ARG A 114 20.98 -15.50 5.47
N VAL A 115 20.28 -16.20 6.35
CA VAL A 115 20.60 -17.58 6.68
C VAL A 115 19.47 -18.49 6.22
N ARG A 116 19.79 -19.44 5.36
CA ARG A 116 18.86 -20.42 4.83
C ARG A 116 19.13 -21.82 5.33
N VAL A 117 18.05 -22.56 5.56
CA VAL A 117 18.08 -23.95 6.03
C VAL A 117 17.38 -24.84 5.02
N GLY A 118 18.14 -25.77 4.45
CA GLY A 118 17.67 -26.73 3.49
C GLY A 118 17.35 -26.16 2.10
N SER A 119 16.99 -27.08 1.19
CA SER A 119 16.47 -26.82 -0.16
C SER A 119 15.49 -27.95 -0.45
N PHE A 120 14.20 -27.63 -0.61
CA PHE A 120 13.13 -28.60 -0.64
C PHE A 120 12.32 -28.46 -1.92
N ALA A 121 11.88 -29.59 -2.48
CA ALA A 121 11.05 -29.61 -3.67
C ALA A 121 9.61 -29.13 -3.37
N ASP A 122 9.12 -29.37 -2.16
CA ASP A 122 7.77 -29.00 -1.77
C ASP A 122 7.73 -28.17 -0.47
N ARG A 123 6.64 -27.41 -0.32
CA ARG A 123 6.42 -26.51 0.81
C ARG A 123 6.24 -27.23 2.14
N ALA A 124 5.71 -28.46 2.13
CA ALA A 124 5.43 -29.20 3.35
C ALA A 124 6.74 -29.63 4.04
N GLN A 125 7.76 -30.03 3.28
CA GLN A 125 9.09 -30.35 3.81
C GLN A 125 9.75 -29.11 4.45
N ALA A 126 9.67 -27.96 3.79
CA ALA A 126 10.16 -26.70 4.35
C ALA A 126 9.39 -26.33 5.63
N ALA A 127 8.06 -26.51 5.67
CA ALA A 127 7.25 -26.24 6.85
C ALA A 127 7.60 -27.18 8.03
N ALA A 128 7.84 -28.45 7.77
CA ALA A 128 8.32 -29.38 8.79
C ALA A 128 9.67 -28.93 9.36
N THR A 129 10.58 -28.46 8.51
CA THR A 129 11.88 -27.93 8.95
C THR A 129 11.72 -26.64 9.76
N ALA A 130 10.81 -25.73 9.37
CA ALA A 130 10.51 -24.53 10.17
C ALA A 130 9.96 -24.90 11.56
N GLY A 131 9.09 -25.90 11.65
CA GLY A 131 8.62 -26.45 12.93
C GLY A 131 9.74 -27.00 13.81
N ALA A 132 10.67 -27.77 13.21
CA ALA A 132 11.84 -28.31 13.92
C ALA A 132 12.79 -27.19 14.40
N LEU A 133 12.98 -26.13 13.60
CA LEU A 133 13.71 -24.93 14.00
C LEU A 133 13.09 -24.27 15.22
N THR A 134 11.78 -24.08 15.21
CA THR A 134 11.04 -23.48 16.34
C THR A 134 11.17 -24.33 17.61
N ALA A 135 11.05 -25.65 17.48
CA ALA A 135 11.24 -26.59 18.59
C ALA A 135 12.68 -26.57 19.16
N SER A 136 13.65 -26.13 18.37
CA SER A 136 15.06 -25.98 18.76
C SER A 136 15.43 -24.57 19.24
N GLY A 137 14.43 -23.67 19.39
CA GLY A 137 14.60 -22.30 19.90
C GLY A 137 15.00 -21.26 18.85
N PHE A 138 14.84 -21.57 17.55
CA PHE A 138 15.09 -20.62 16.46
C PHE A 138 13.77 -20.21 15.81
N THR A 139 13.75 -19.01 15.20
CA THR A 139 12.63 -18.54 14.38
C THR A 139 13.01 -18.58 12.92
N GLY A 140 12.08 -19.01 12.04
CA GLY A 140 12.30 -19.02 10.60
C GLY A 140 10.99 -19.02 9.83
N ALA A 141 11.03 -18.45 8.63
CA ALA A 141 9.91 -18.38 7.69
C ALA A 141 10.14 -19.30 6.50
N VAL A 142 9.09 -20.03 6.09
CA VAL A 142 9.10 -20.81 4.86
C VAL A 142 9.05 -19.85 3.66
N GLU A 143 10.03 -19.94 2.78
CA GLU A 143 10.17 -19.07 1.62
C GLU A 143 10.37 -19.85 0.32
N TRP A 144 9.88 -19.28 -0.77
CA TRP A 144 10.10 -19.73 -2.13
C TRP A 144 11.16 -18.86 -2.81
N THR A 145 12.24 -19.48 -3.31
CA THR A 145 13.36 -18.73 -3.88
C THR A 145 13.05 -18.01 -5.19
N GLY A 146 11.96 -18.36 -5.88
CA GLY A 146 11.47 -17.63 -7.05
C GLY A 146 11.12 -16.17 -6.75
N GLN A 147 10.95 -15.82 -5.46
CA GLN A 147 10.64 -14.45 -5.00
C GLN A 147 11.87 -13.65 -4.54
N ASP A 148 13.07 -14.20 -4.66
CA ASP A 148 14.29 -13.59 -4.10
C ASP A 148 14.74 -12.29 -4.78
N GLY A 149 14.21 -11.98 -5.93
CA GLY A 149 14.53 -10.78 -6.69
C GLY A 149 14.83 -11.07 -8.16
N PRO A 150 15.48 -10.13 -8.86
CA PRO A 150 15.66 -10.21 -10.32
C PRO A 150 16.43 -11.42 -10.85
N GLU A 151 17.30 -11.98 -10.02
CA GLU A 151 18.10 -13.16 -10.36
C GLU A 151 17.27 -14.46 -10.40
N ALA A 152 16.11 -14.46 -9.74
CA ALA A 152 15.25 -15.65 -9.69
C ALA A 152 14.44 -15.80 -10.98
N GLN A 153 14.17 -17.04 -11.35
CA GLN A 153 13.33 -17.38 -12.51
C GLN A 153 11.86 -17.51 -12.09
N GLY A 154 10.98 -17.64 -13.07
CA GLY A 154 9.57 -17.92 -12.85
C GLY A 154 8.63 -16.98 -13.59
N PRO A 155 7.36 -17.37 -13.72
CA PRO A 155 6.37 -16.61 -14.45
C PRO A 155 5.99 -15.32 -13.75
N GLN A 156 5.69 -14.29 -14.53
CA GLN A 156 5.19 -13.00 -14.08
C GLN A 156 3.93 -12.66 -14.89
N ARG A 157 2.79 -12.54 -14.21
CA ARG A 157 1.51 -12.15 -14.84
C ARG A 157 1.29 -10.68 -14.64
N ILE A 158 1.27 -9.94 -15.74
CA ILE A 158 1.22 -8.49 -15.77
C ILE A 158 -0.03 -8.06 -16.52
N ARG A 159 -0.77 -7.09 -15.96
CA ARG A 159 -1.88 -6.44 -16.62
C ARG A 159 -1.58 -4.96 -16.77
N VAL A 160 -1.91 -4.44 -17.94
CA VAL A 160 -1.69 -3.03 -18.28
C VAL A 160 -2.99 -2.45 -18.79
N ALA A 161 -3.55 -1.49 -18.04
CA ALA A 161 -4.58 -0.61 -18.56
C ALA A 161 -3.92 0.67 -19.08
N ALA A 162 -4.17 1.01 -20.34
CA ALA A 162 -3.64 2.22 -20.97
C ALA A 162 -4.78 3.16 -21.35
N VAL A 163 -4.73 4.38 -20.79
CA VAL A 163 -5.71 5.44 -21.03
C VAL A 163 -5.06 6.52 -21.90
N ASP A 164 -5.54 6.69 -23.14
CA ASP A 164 -5.11 7.77 -24.03
C ASP A 164 -6.04 8.98 -23.87
N PRO A 165 -5.60 10.07 -23.22
CA PRO A 165 -6.45 11.23 -22.94
C PRO A 165 -6.91 12.00 -24.19
N ARG A 166 -6.34 11.69 -25.36
CA ARG A 166 -6.75 12.28 -26.62
C ARG A 166 -7.95 11.58 -27.24
N ARG A 167 -8.22 10.34 -26.84
CA ARG A 167 -9.24 9.47 -27.44
C ARG A 167 -10.28 9.01 -26.42
N PHE A 168 -9.88 8.86 -25.16
CA PHE A 168 -10.77 8.47 -24.09
C PHE A 168 -11.55 9.67 -23.58
N THR A 169 -12.85 9.61 -23.70
CA THR A 169 -13.77 10.72 -23.33
C THR A 169 -14.34 10.58 -21.93
N GLY A 170 -14.02 9.49 -21.23
CA GLY A 170 -14.38 9.29 -19.82
C GLY A 170 -13.45 10.03 -18.87
N GLN A 171 -13.44 9.62 -17.63
CA GLN A 171 -12.69 10.25 -16.55
C GLN A 171 -11.83 9.21 -15.80
N VAL A 172 -10.65 9.64 -15.34
CA VAL A 172 -9.88 8.90 -14.32
C VAL A 172 -10.09 9.59 -12.99
N ALA A 173 -10.48 8.83 -11.98
CA ALA A 173 -10.83 9.35 -10.66
C ALA A 173 -10.19 8.52 -9.54
N ALA A 174 -9.88 9.18 -8.43
CA ALA A 174 -9.57 8.53 -7.16
C ALA A 174 -10.86 8.41 -6.33
N SER A 175 -11.03 7.32 -5.59
CA SER A 175 -12.22 7.10 -4.77
C SER A 175 -11.92 6.28 -3.52
N HIS A 176 -12.31 6.79 -2.36
CA HIS A 176 -12.36 6.04 -1.09
C HIS A 176 -13.71 5.34 -0.85
N GLY A 177 -14.62 5.40 -1.83
CA GLY A 177 -15.97 4.90 -1.67
C GLY A 177 -16.87 5.88 -0.90
N GLU A 178 -17.52 5.41 0.15
CA GLU A 178 -18.50 6.20 0.92
C GLU A 178 -17.85 7.03 2.03
N SER A 179 -16.73 6.55 2.60
CA SER A 179 -16.06 7.18 3.74
C SER A 179 -14.55 6.94 3.71
N VAL A 180 -13.79 7.85 4.32
CA VAL A 180 -12.35 7.71 4.54
C VAL A 180 -12.07 6.62 5.59
N ALA A 181 -12.83 6.64 6.69
CA ALA A 181 -12.76 5.58 7.69
C ALA A 181 -13.50 4.34 7.20
N GLY A 182 -12.78 3.47 6.52
CA GLY A 182 -13.34 2.24 5.99
C GLY A 182 -12.49 1.66 4.87
N ARG A 183 -12.75 0.41 4.57
CA ARG A 183 -12.04 -0.31 3.52
C ARG A 183 -13.01 -1.13 2.70
N ARG A 184 -12.83 -1.14 1.38
CA ARG A 184 -13.61 -1.95 0.43
C ARG A 184 -12.69 -2.60 -0.59
N THR A 185 -13.09 -3.74 -1.13
CA THR A 185 -12.33 -4.35 -2.23
C THR A 185 -12.32 -3.45 -3.45
N THR A 186 -11.25 -3.47 -4.21
CA THR A 186 -11.12 -2.72 -5.48
C THR A 186 -12.25 -3.04 -6.43
N SER A 187 -12.62 -4.34 -6.54
CA SER A 187 -13.74 -4.77 -7.39
C SER A 187 -15.07 -4.17 -6.94
N ALA A 188 -15.34 -4.08 -5.63
CA ALA A 188 -16.54 -3.46 -5.10
C ALA A 188 -16.57 -1.94 -5.35
N LEU A 189 -15.43 -1.24 -5.16
CA LEU A 189 -15.32 0.19 -5.48
C LEU A 189 -15.53 0.45 -6.97
N ALA A 190 -14.94 -0.39 -7.85
CA ALA A 190 -15.11 -0.30 -9.29
C ALA A 190 -16.56 -0.54 -9.71
N ALA A 191 -17.19 -1.58 -9.17
CA ALA A 191 -18.60 -1.91 -9.48
C ALA A 191 -19.55 -0.82 -9.00
N ALA A 192 -19.39 -0.31 -7.78
CA ALA A 192 -20.24 0.75 -7.23
C ALA A 192 -20.15 2.05 -8.05
N ALA A 193 -18.97 2.35 -8.62
CA ALA A 193 -18.77 3.53 -9.45
C ALA A 193 -19.12 3.31 -10.93
N GLY A 194 -19.43 2.09 -11.37
CA GLY A 194 -19.62 1.74 -12.79
C GLY A 194 -18.34 1.91 -13.60
N ALA A 195 -17.18 1.62 -13.01
CA ALA A 195 -15.88 1.80 -13.63
C ALA A 195 -15.60 0.73 -14.68
N LEU A 196 -15.05 1.13 -15.82
CA LEU A 196 -14.54 0.22 -16.85
C LEU A 196 -13.29 -0.51 -16.37
N VAL A 197 -12.41 0.20 -15.62
CA VAL A 197 -11.24 -0.37 -14.96
C VAL A 197 -11.12 0.24 -13.57
N GLY A 198 -10.79 -0.59 -12.58
CA GLY A 198 -10.41 -0.17 -11.25
C GLY A 198 -9.14 -0.88 -10.78
N THR A 199 -8.26 -0.15 -10.08
CA THR A 199 -7.14 -0.73 -9.35
C THR A 199 -7.13 -0.21 -7.92
N ASN A 200 -6.45 -0.93 -7.01
CA ASN A 200 -6.13 -0.34 -5.71
C ASN A 200 -5.36 0.96 -5.91
N GLY A 201 -5.48 1.86 -4.97
CA GLY A 201 -4.81 3.15 -4.98
C GLY A 201 -3.54 3.18 -4.16
N GLY A 202 -3.43 4.19 -3.28
CA GLY A 202 -2.26 4.48 -2.48
C GLY A 202 -2.13 3.64 -1.21
N PHE A 203 -1.09 3.97 -0.43
CA PHE A 203 -0.91 3.41 0.91
C PHE A 203 -1.98 3.92 1.87
N PHE A 204 -2.40 3.08 2.81
CA PHE A 204 -3.45 3.40 3.77
C PHE A 204 -3.20 2.69 5.10
N VAL A 205 -3.85 3.16 6.15
CA VAL A 205 -3.78 2.54 7.48
C VAL A 205 -4.60 1.25 7.52
N ILE A 206 -3.97 0.16 7.96
CA ILE A 206 -4.59 -1.16 8.13
C ILE A 206 -4.93 -1.41 9.60
N ASP A 207 -3.96 -1.19 10.48
CA ASP A 207 -4.09 -1.49 11.92
C ASP A 207 -4.57 -0.24 12.69
N PRO A 208 -5.58 -0.38 13.57
CA PRO A 208 -6.08 0.76 14.38
C PRO A 208 -5.06 1.32 15.39
N ARG A 209 -3.94 0.62 15.60
CA ARG A 209 -2.82 1.17 16.39
C ARG A 209 -2.09 2.28 15.65
N ASP A 210 -2.07 2.23 14.32
CA ASP A 210 -1.34 3.14 13.44
C ASP A 210 -2.18 4.33 12.96
N GLY A 211 -3.48 4.35 13.27
CA GLY A 211 -4.39 5.43 12.87
C GLY A 211 -5.84 4.96 12.71
N ILE A 212 -6.58 5.56 11.78
CA ILE A 212 -7.95 5.17 11.45
C ILE A 212 -7.91 4.19 10.27
N PRO A 213 -8.35 2.93 10.40
CA PRO A 213 -8.31 1.97 9.29
C PRO A 213 -9.04 2.48 8.05
N GLY A 214 -8.32 2.56 6.94
CA GLY A 214 -8.80 3.10 5.65
C GLY A 214 -8.29 4.50 5.35
N GLU A 215 -7.85 5.30 6.34
CA GLU A 215 -7.27 6.60 6.06
C GLU A 215 -6.04 6.47 5.14
N PRO A 216 -5.85 7.36 4.14
CA PRO A 216 -4.65 7.34 3.33
C PRO A 216 -3.40 7.63 4.16
N ALA A 217 -2.35 6.87 3.95
CA ALA A 217 -1.04 7.09 4.57
C ALA A 217 -0.17 8.01 3.69
N GLY A 218 -0.68 9.17 3.38
CA GLY A 218 -0.16 10.19 2.49
C GLY A 218 -1.30 10.97 1.84
N ILE A 219 -0.99 11.85 0.90
CA ILE A 219 -2.02 12.72 0.32
C ILE A 219 -3.16 11.93 -0.33
N GLY A 220 -4.38 12.31 0.03
CA GLY A 220 -5.62 11.82 -0.57
C GLY A 220 -6.53 12.99 -0.95
N VAL A 221 -6.89 13.08 -2.25
CA VAL A 221 -7.87 14.06 -2.76
C VAL A 221 -8.92 13.30 -3.54
N TYR A 222 -10.18 13.51 -3.19
CA TYR A 222 -11.30 12.84 -3.85
C TYR A 222 -12.36 13.88 -4.19
N GLN A 223 -12.79 13.89 -5.45
CA GLN A 223 -13.77 14.88 -5.97
C GLN A 223 -13.33 16.33 -5.72
N GLY A 224 -12.02 16.61 -5.79
CA GLY A 224 -11.44 17.94 -5.53
C GLY A 224 -11.29 18.31 -4.06
N LEU A 225 -11.69 17.45 -3.13
CA LEU A 225 -11.60 17.69 -1.70
C LEU A 225 -10.40 16.98 -1.07
N LEU A 226 -9.56 17.71 -0.37
CA LEU A 226 -8.46 17.15 0.40
C LEU A 226 -9.00 16.37 1.59
N GLN A 227 -8.65 15.08 1.67
CA GLN A 227 -9.10 14.18 2.73
C GLN A 227 -7.95 13.59 3.55
N SER A 228 -6.72 13.76 3.10
CA SER A 228 -5.50 13.42 3.84
C SER A 228 -4.35 14.28 3.35
N GLU A 229 -3.49 14.71 4.25
CA GLU A 229 -2.34 15.56 3.98
C GLU A 229 -1.22 14.85 3.21
N ALA A 230 -0.31 15.64 2.64
CA ALA A 230 0.86 15.11 1.95
C ALA A 230 1.96 14.72 2.94
N THR A 231 2.59 13.57 2.71
CA THR A 231 3.86 13.21 3.33
C THR A 231 5.01 13.87 2.56
N ALA A 232 5.90 14.58 3.25
CA ALA A 232 6.98 15.32 2.63
C ALA A 232 7.90 14.42 1.77
N GLY A 233 8.22 14.91 0.57
CA GLY A 233 9.14 14.24 -0.35
C GLY A 233 8.57 13.05 -1.12
N ARG A 234 7.36 12.57 -0.81
CA ARG A 234 6.75 11.43 -1.50
C ARG A 234 6.01 11.84 -2.76
N PRO A 235 6.12 11.04 -3.83
CA PRO A 235 5.39 11.30 -5.05
C PRO A 235 3.93 10.86 -4.95
N ALA A 236 3.09 11.45 -5.80
CA ALA A 236 1.69 11.09 -5.96
C ALA A 236 1.26 11.22 -7.42
N LEU A 237 0.19 10.50 -7.78
CA LEU A 237 -0.53 10.71 -9.04
C LEU A 237 -1.58 11.80 -8.81
N LEU A 238 -1.46 12.92 -9.52
CA LEU A 238 -2.43 14.01 -9.53
C LEU A 238 -3.33 13.88 -10.75
N LEU A 239 -4.64 13.89 -10.52
CA LEU A 239 -5.69 13.78 -11.53
C LEU A 239 -6.37 15.12 -11.75
N GLY A 240 -6.47 15.53 -12.99
CA GLY A 240 -7.10 16.76 -13.46
C GLY A 240 -7.33 16.66 -14.94
N ASP A 241 -7.35 17.79 -15.65
CA ASP A 241 -7.48 17.82 -17.12
C ASP A 241 -6.38 16.98 -17.79
N ARG A 242 -5.20 16.98 -17.20
CA ARG A 242 -4.07 16.12 -17.59
C ARG A 242 -3.47 15.51 -16.33
N PRO A 243 -3.42 14.17 -16.24
CA PRO A 243 -2.72 13.52 -15.14
C PRO A 243 -1.26 13.91 -15.09
N SER A 244 -0.72 14.13 -13.90
CA SER A 244 0.70 14.35 -13.63
C SER A 244 1.18 13.48 -12.46
N ILE A 245 2.48 13.25 -12.41
CA ILE A 245 3.13 12.62 -11.26
C ILE A 245 4.14 13.62 -10.71
N GLY A 246 3.97 13.99 -9.45
CA GLY A 246 4.78 15.01 -8.78
C GLY A 246 4.91 14.76 -7.29
N VAL A 247 5.56 15.67 -6.59
CA VAL A 247 5.69 15.67 -5.12
C VAL A 247 4.84 16.82 -4.57
N PRO A 248 3.56 16.56 -4.26
CA PRO A 248 2.67 17.57 -3.72
C PRO A 248 3.04 17.92 -2.27
N ARG A 249 2.67 19.12 -1.87
CA ARG A 249 2.68 19.58 -0.47
C ARG A 249 1.31 20.14 -0.13
N THR A 250 0.93 20.01 1.14
CA THR A 250 -0.30 20.58 1.67
C THR A 250 0.00 21.72 2.65
N ALA A 251 -0.88 22.69 2.72
CA ALA A 251 -0.91 23.69 3.77
C ALA A 251 -2.35 23.81 4.27
N LEU A 252 -2.52 23.62 5.55
CA LEU A 252 -3.79 23.55 6.24
C LEU A 252 -3.83 24.61 7.33
N THR A 253 -4.94 25.32 7.46
CA THR A 253 -5.11 26.34 8.51
C THR A 253 -6.53 26.35 9.06
N VAL A 254 -6.67 26.65 10.34
CA VAL A 254 -7.95 26.95 11.01
C VAL A 254 -7.76 28.21 11.82
N GLY A 255 -8.56 29.24 11.54
CA GLY A 255 -8.41 30.53 12.20
C GLY A 255 -7.03 31.17 11.99
N GLY A 256 -6.33 30.84 10.91
CA GLY A 256 -4.95 31.25 10.61
C GLY A 256 -3.87 30.46 11.34
N HIS A 257 -4.24 29.53 12.22
CA HIS A 257 -3.32 28.60 12.87
C HIS A 257 -3.08 27.37 11.99
N GLU A 258 -1.86 26.84 11.99
CA GLU A 258 -1.49 25.66 11.22
C GLU A 258 -2.20 24.40 11.75
N VAL A 259 -2.64 23.55 10.83
CA VAL A 259 -3.27 22.27 11.09
C VAL A 259 -2.35 21.17 10.56
N ASN A 260 -2.11 20.16 11.37
CA ASN A 260 -1.12 19.13 11.10
C ASN A 260 -1.64 18.01 10.20
N GLY A 261 -2.95 17.75 10.22
CA GLY A 261 -3.51 16.65 9.44
C GLY A 261 -5.01 16.74 9.18
N VAL A 262 -5.50 15.84 8.31
CA VAL A 262 -6.93 15.73 7.94
C VAL A 262 -7.38 14.29 8.08
N ASN A 263 -8.51 14.06 8.78
CA ASN A 263 -9.19 12.77 8.92
C ASN A 263 -8.30 11.63 9.42
N ARG A 264 -7.34 11.94 10.25
CA ARG A 264 -6.48 10.96 10.91
C ARG A 264 -6.56 11.02 12.43
N LYS A 265 -6.10 10.00 13.11
CA LYS A 265 -6.06 9.97 14.56
C LYS A 265 -5.04 11.00 15.08
N PRO A 266 -5.44 11.96 15.93
CA PRO A 266 -4.48 12.89 16.53
C PRO A 266 -3.42 12.16 17.33
N GLY A 267 -2.16 12.61 17.20
CA GLY A 267 -1.01 12.05 17.89
C GLY A 267 -0.40 10.81 17.24
N VAL A 268 -0.96 10.33 16.14
CA VAL A 268 -0.47 9.13 15.43
C VAL A 268 -0.42 9.42 13.94
N ILE A 269 0.77 9.28 13.35
CA ILE A 269 1.03 9.62 11.95
C ILE A 269 1.64 8.41 11.25
N ARG A 270 0.91 7.83 10.31
CA ARG A 270 1.43 6.74 9.46
C ARG A 270 2.25 7.31 8.32
N ASN A 271 3.34 6.62 7.94
CA ASN A 271 4.30 7.10 6.94
C ASN A 271 4.82 8.51 7.26
N CYS A 272 5.23 8.71 8.48
CA CYS A 272 5.71 9.99 9.02
C CYS A 272 7.04 10.45 8.41
N GLY A 273 7.52 11.60 8.85
CA GLY A 273 8.78 12.21 8.42
C GLY A 273 8.67 13.71 8.22
N GLU A 274 7.58 14.31 8.72
CA GLU A 274 7.40 15.76 8.78
C GLU A 274 8.18 16.36 9.97
N PRO A 275 8.58 17.65 9.90
CA PRO A 275 9.16 18.33 11.04
C PRO A 275 8.21 18.27 12.26
N GLY A 276 8.74 17.87 13.40
CA GLY A 276 7.97 17.73 14.64
C GLY A 276 7.50 16.30 14.96
N ASP A 277 7.49 15.41 13.99
CA ASP A 277 7.21 13.99 14.20
C ASP A 277 8.35 13.28 14.93
N VAL A 278 8.10 12.11 15.48
CA VAL A 278 9.13 11.25 16.08
C VAL A 278 9.02 9.85 15.50
N PRO A 279 10.03 9.40 14.74
CA PRO A 279 11.27 10.05 14.28
C PRO A 279 11.05 11.05 13.12
N THR A 280 11.80 12.14 13.07
CA THR A 280 11.49 13.32 12.25
C THR A 280 12.35 13.55 11.02
N ASP A 281 13.46 12.85 10.85
CA ASP A 281 14.53 13.27 9.95
C ASP A 281 14.26 13.03 8.46
N ARG A 282 13.35 12.11 8.10
CA ARG A 282 12.99 11.76 6.71
C ARG A 282 11.62 11.12 6.61
N PRO A 283 10.99 11.16 5.42
CA PRO A 283 9.86 10.30 5.11
C PRO A 283 10.23 8.85 5.38
N ARG A 284 9.34 8.09 6.02
CA ARG A 284 9.54 6.67 6.28
C ARG A 284 8.32 5.88 5.88
N HIS A 285 8.55 4.87 5.08
CA HIS A 285 7.55 3.90 4.70
C HIS A 285 7.22 3.00 5.88
N ASP A 286 5.94 2.69 6.07
CA ASP A 286 5.45 1.76 7.09
C ASP A 286 5.97 2.05 8.50
N THR A 287 6.31 3.30 8.78
CA THR A 287 6.70 3.76 10.10
C THR A 287 5.61 4.65 10.68
N THR A 288 5.21 4.37 11.91
CA THR A 288 4.24 5.17 12.67
C THR A 288 5.00 6.06 13.65
N CYS A 289 4.74 7.35 13.57
CA CYS A 289 5.29 8.37 14.47
C CYS A 289 4.23 8.89 15.42
N THR A 290 4.69 9.53 16.49
CA THR A 290 3.82 10.17 17.47
C THR A 290 4.09 11.67 17.54
N HIS A 291 3.04 12.47 17.73
CA HIS A 291 3.11 13.90 17.93
C HIS A 291 2.25 14.30 19.14
N ALA A 292 2.86 14.92 20.15
CA ALA A 292 2.20 15.16 21.43
C ALA A 292 1.27 16.40 21.46
N GLY A 293 1.31 17.24 20.42
CA GLY A 293 0.59 18.52 20.47
C GLY A 293 0.19 19.03 19.09
N GLU A 294 -0.79 18.39 18.48
CA GLU A 294 -1.22 18.72 17.12
C GLU A 294 -2.71 19.05 17.00
N LEU A 295 -3.02 19.71 15.89
CA LEU A 295 -4.36 20.06 15.48
C LEU A 295 -4.73 19.26 14.23
N VAL A 296 -5.86 18.54 14.27
CA VAL A 296 -6.36 17.72 13.15
C VAL A 296 -7.75 18.19 12.75
N LEU A 297 -7.95 18.38 11.44
CA LEU A 297 -9.22 18.74 10.82
C LEU A 297 -9.98 17.47 10.46
N PHE A 298 -11.26 17.41 10.76
CA PHE A 298 -12.16 16.35 10.34
C PHE A 298 -13.25 16.90 9.41
N THR A 299 -13.43 16.19 8.30
CA THR A 299 -14.47 16.47 7.31
C THR A 299 -15.61 15.46 7.42
N PRO A 300 -16.82 15.76 6.90
CA PRO A 300 -17.92 14.79 6.88
C PRO A 300 -17.58 13.47 6.16
N GLN A 301 -16.60 13.51 5.25
CA GLN A 301 -16.14 12.32 4.50
C GLN A 301 -15.39 11.31 5.36
N LEU A 302 -15.01 11.67 6.60
CA LEU A 302 -14.53 10.69 7.57
C LEU A 302 -15.53 9.52 7.71
N GLY A 303 -16.84 9.83 7.79
CA GLY A 303 -17.92 8.84 7.78
C GLY A 303 -18.14 8.10 9.10
N THR A 304 -17.40 8.48 10.14
CA THR A 304 -17.52 7.99 11.53
C THR A 304 -17.37 9.16 12.50
N PRO A 305 -17.74 9.00 13.78
CA PRO A 305 -17.34 9.95 14.80
C PRO A 305 -15.82 10.15 14.80
N THR A 306 -15.38 11.34 15.23
CA THR A 306 -13.96 11.62 15.43
C THR A 306 -13.35 10.68 16.47
N PRO A 307 -12.03 10.42 16.44
CA PRO A 307 -11.38 9.58 17.46
C PRO A 307 -11.59 10.15 18.87
N ALA A 308 -12.08 9.30 19.77
CA ALA A 308 -12.16 9.62 21.18
C ALA A 308 -10.77 9.61 21.83
N GLY A 309 -10.61 10.36 22.91
CA GLY A 309 -9.35 10.44 23.66
C GLY A 309 -9.20 11.77 24.38
N ASP A 310 -7.97 12.04 24.81
CA ASP A 310 -7.62 13.31 25.43
C ASP A 310 -7.64 14.44 24.38
N GLY A 311 -7.96 15.66 24.83
CA GLY A 311 -7.97 16.84 23.98
C GLY A 311 -9.27 17.62 23.98
N VAL A 312 -9.44 18.46 22.99
CA VAL A 312 -10.59 19.35 22.81
C VAL A 312 -11.03 19.31 21.34
N GLU A 313 -12.34 19.33 21.13
CA GLU A 313 -12.96 19.43 19.82
C GLU A 313 -13.77 20.71 19.67
N ALA A 314 -13.54 21.44 18.59
CA ALA A 314 -14.39 22.53 18.13
C ALA A 314 -15.21 22.08 16.92
N VAL A 315 -16.53 22.17 17.01
CA VAL A 315 -17.46 21.86 15.93
C VAL A 315 -17.77 23.16 15.18
N LEU A 316 -17.58 23.17 13.87
CA LEU A 316 -17.79 24.32 12.99
C LEU A 316 -18.93 24.03 12.00
N ASP A 317 -19.73 25.05 11.75
CA ASP A 317 -20.76 25.00 10.71
C ASP A 317 -20.17 25.23 9.29
N ALA A 318 -21.02 25.25 8.27
CA ALA A 318 -20.64 25.50 6.87
C ALA A 318 -20.03 26.88 6.59
N ARG A 319 -20.03 27.80 7.55
CA ARG A 319 -19.44 29.12 7.48
C ARG A 319 -18.20 29.26 8.35
N ASP A 320 -17.69 28.13 8.85
CA ASP A 320 -16.57 28.01 9.78
C ASP A 320 -16.85 28.74 11.14
N VAL A 321 -18.11 28.85 11.54
CA VAL A 321 -18.46 29.39 12.85
C VAL A 321 -18.53 28.27 13.86
N VAL A 322 -17.85 28.41 14.98
CA VAL A 322 -17.89 27.47 16.09
C VAL A 322 -19.30 27.39 16.67
N THR A 323 -19.90 26.22 16.63
CA THR A 323 -21.23 25.92 17.19
C THR A 323 -21.15 25.27 18.56
N ALA A 324 -20.08 24.49 18.80
CA ALA A 324 -19.84 23.83 20.08
C ALA A 324 -18.34 23.62 20.31
N VAL A 325 -17.97 23.51 21.58
CA VAL A 325 -16.67 22.99 22.03
C VAL A 325 -16.96 21.84 22.98
N ARG A 326 -16.33 20.70 22.76
CA ARG A 326 -16.64 19.46 23.49
C ARG A 326 -15.40 18.56 23.64
N SER A 327 -15.55 17.46 24.38
CA SER A 327 -14.58 16.36 24.38
C SER A 327 -14.56 15.64 23.03
N PRO A 328 -13.42 15.08 22.60
CA PRO A 328 -13.28 14.28 21.38
C PRO A 328 -14.25 13.08 21.31
N GLY A 329 -14.52 12.60 20.09
CA GLY A 329 -15.35 11.41 19.84
C GLY A 329 -16.77 11.71 19.38
N GLY A 330 -17.02 12.91 18.88
CA GLY A 330 -18.36 13.30 18.40
C GLY A 330 -18.51 13.27 16.89
N GLU A 331 -19.75 13.36 16.41
CA GLU A 331 -20.07 13.41 14.98
C GLU A 331 -19.52 14.66 14.29
N VAL A 332 -19.04 14.52 13.06
CA VAL A 332 -18.69 15.64 12.19
C VAL A 332 -19.96 16.13 11.49
N PRO A 333 -20.32 17.43 11.58
CA PRO A 333 -21.56 17.92 10.97
C PRO A 333 -21.51 17.81 9.44
N ALA A 334 -22.59 17.36 8.82
CA ALA A 334 -22.68 17.07 7.37
C ALA A 334 -22.30 18.25 6.46
N GLY A 335 -22.49 19.49 6.90
CA GLY A 335 -22.15 20.70 6.14
C GLY A 335 -21.00 21.51 6.73
N GLY A 336 -20.27 20.96 7.72
CA GLY A 336 -19.23 21.71 8.42
C GLY A 336 -17.98 20.85 8.65
N HIS A 337 -17.27 21.20 9.73
CA HIS A 337 -16.01 20.54 10.09
C HIS A 337 -15.94 20.31 11.60
N THR A 338 -15.04 19.45 12.02
CA THR A 338 -14.62 19.35 13.41
C THR A 338 -13.11 19.51 13.47
N VAL A 339 -12.61 20.26 14.44
CA VAL A 339 -11.18 20.45 14.67
C VAL A 339 -10.85 19.93 16.03
N GLN A 340 -9.94 18.95 16.09
CA GLN A 340 -9.51 18.33 17.34
C GLN A 340 -8.07 18.71 17.64
N GLY A 341 -7.84 19.22 18.85
CA GLY A 341 -6.51 19.55 19.37
C GLY A 341 -6.12 18.67 20.53
N ILE A 342 -4.85 18.24 20.56
CA ILE A 342 -4.22 17.55 21.68
C ILE A 342 -3.04 18.37 22.22
N GLY A 343 -2.64 18.18 23.46
CA GLY A 343 -1.49 18.85 24.08
C GLY A 343 -1.54 20.38 23.94
N ALA A 344 -0.49 20.97 23.36
CA ALA A 344 -0.40 22.41 23.15
C ALA A 344 -1.49 22.94 22.20
N ALA A 345 -1.88 22.17 21.19
CA ALA A 345 -2.95 22.54 20.27
C ALA A 345 -4.33 22.53 20.95
N ALA A 346 -4.57 21.66 21.93
CA ALA A 346 -5.78 21.72 22.74
C ALA A 346 -5.86 23.03 23.56
N THR A 347 -4.73 23.47 24.10
CA THR A 347 -4.64 24.75 24.83
C THR A 347 -4.97 25.93 23.91
N TRP A 348 -4.40 25.92 22.70
CA TRP A 348 -4.70 26.95 21.69
C TRP A 348 -6.19 26.94 21.32
N LEU A 349 -6.75 25.76 21.05
CA LEU A 349 -8.15 25.61 20.64
C LEU A 349 -9.11 26.12 21.74
N ASN A 350 -8.86 25.76 23.00
CA ASN A 350 -9.62 26.25 24.16
C ASN A 350 -9.60 27.81 24.29
N GLY A 351 -8.48 28.42 23.92
CA GLY A 351 -8.35 29.88 23.96
C GLY A 351 -9.07 30.61 22.84
N HIS A 352 -9.25 29.95 21.68
CA HIS A 352 -9.73 30.60 20.46
C HIS A 352 -11.11 30.11 20.00
N ALA A 353 -11.47 28.86 20.27
CA ALA A 353 -12.77 28.30 19.88
C ALA A 353 -13.83 28.64 20.95
N ARG A 354 -14.80 29.47 20.58
CA ARG A 354 -15.99 29.75 21.41
C ARG A 354 -17.20 29.79 20.49
N PRO A 355 -18.38 29.32 20.93
CA PRO A 355 -19.60 29.42 20.12
C PRO A 355 -19.81 30.85 19.59
N GLY A 356 -20.07 30.97 18.29
CA GLY A 356 -20.21 32.23 17.57
C GLY A 356 -18.90 32.80 16.99
N VAL A 357 -17.72 32.30 17.37
CA VAL A 357 -16.45 32.76 16.78
C VAL A 357 -16.25 32.05 15.43
N ARG A 358 -15.81 32.80 14.42
CA ARG A 358 -15.46 32.26 13.12
C ARG A 358 -13.98 31.85 13.10
N LEU A 359 -13.71 30.59 12.75
CA LEU A 359 -12.37 30.02 12.55
C LEU A 359 -12.24 29.53 11.10
N PRO A 360 -11.90 30.42 10.14
CA PRO A 360 -11.84 30.03 8.72
C PRO A 360 -10.95 28.83 8.48
N VAL A 361 -11.45 27.84 7.75
CA VAL A 361 -10.72 26.64 7.32
C VAL A 361 -10.09 26.92 5.97
N GLY A 362 -8.78 26.75 5.87
CA GLY A 362 -8.03 26.90 4.63
C GLY A 362 -7.28 25.62 4.27
N THR A 363 -7.48 25.13 3.05
CA THR A 363 -6.73 23.99 2.51
C THR A 363 -6.09 24.38 1.19
N ARG A 364 -4.80 24.14 1.02
CA ARG A 364 -4.06 24.39 -0.22
C ARG A 364 -3.16 23.24 -0.55
N ILE A 365 -3.09 22.91 -1.84
CA ILE A 365 -2.18 21.90 -2.37
C ILE A 365 -1.22 22.60 -3.31
N PHE A 366 0.05 22.26 -3.23
CA PHE A 366 1.11 22.84 -4.06
C PHE A 366 1.87 21.74 -4.80
N GLU A 367 2.23 22.03 -6.04
CA GLU A 367 3.24 21.31 -6.80
C GLU A 367 4.42 22.27 -7.01
N GLY A 368 5.55 21.96 -6.37
CA GLY A 368 6.62 22.95 -6.20
C GLY A 368 6.13 24.16 -5.40
N PHE A 369 6.16 25.34 -6.02
CA PHE A 369 5.67 26.59 -5.42
C PHE A 369 4.30 27.02 -5.97
N ARG A 370 3.71 26.26 -6.89
CA ARG A 370 2.44 26.62 -7.52
C ARG A 370 1.29 25.97 -6.82
N PRO A 371 0.24 26.73 -6.44
CA PRO A 371 -1.01 26.13 -5.98
C PRO A 371 -1.67 25.37 -7.12
N VAL A 372 -2.18 24.17 -6.80
CA VAL A 372 -2.88 23.30 -7.73
C VAL A 372 -4.22 22.84 -7.15
N HIS A 373 -5.18 22.50 -8.00
CA HIS A 373 -6.51 22.06 -7.61
C HIS A 373 -6.86 20.76 -8.36
N PRO A 374 -6.19 19.65 -8.02
CA PRO A 374 -6.47 18.37 -8.68
C PRO A 374 -7.86 17.87 -8.32
N ALA A 375 -8.54 17.25 -9.28
CA ALA A 375 -9.83 16.58 -9.04
C ALA A 375 -9.68 15.32 -8.18
N GLY A 376 -8.50 14.70 -8.21
CA GLY A 376 -8.13 13.56 -7.38
C GLY A 376 -6.62 13.47 -7.20
N VAL A 377 -6.18 12.90 -6.08
CA VAL A 377 -4.78 12.57 -5.84
C VAL A 377 -4.72 11.22 -5.14
N VAL A 378 -3.84 10.35 -5.63
CA VAL A 378 -3.51 9.07 -5.02
C VAL A 378 -2.04 9.10 -4.62
N ASN A 379 -1.74 8.89 -3.35
CA ASN A 379 -0.37 8.82 -2.84
C ASN A 379 0.36 7.59 -3.39
N GLY A 380 1.68 7.62 -3.42
CA GLY A 380 2.50 6.52 -3.88
C GLY A 380 3.96 6.67 -3.48
N GLY A 381 4.81 5.88 -4.09
CA GLY A 381 6.25 5.85 -3.90
C GLY A 381 6.78 4.42 -3.78
N PRO A 382 8.06 4.24 -4.02
CA PRO A 382 9.04 5.22 -4.56
C PRO A 382 8.80 5.56 -6.05
N TRP A 383 9.52 6.55 -6.55
CA TRP A 383 9.69 6.73 -7.99
C TRP A 383 10.28 5.46 -8.59
N LEU A 384 9.80 5.13 -9.79
CA LEU A 384 10.30 4.01 -10.59
C LEU A 384 11.03 4.51 -11.85
N VAL A 385 10.44 5.51 -12.52
CA VAL A 385 10.97 6.09 -13.76
C VAL A 385 10.94 7.60 -13.68
N ARG A 386 12.05 8.26 -14.03
CA ARG A 386 12.16 9.71 -14.19
C ARG A 386 12.84 10.02 -15.54
N GLY A 387 12.26 10.91 -16.33
CA GLY A 387 12.80 11.27 -17.63
C GLY A 387 12.97 10.09 -18.60
N GLY A 388 12.15 9.04 -18.47
CA GLY A 388 12.22 7.83 -19.28
C GLY A 388 13.35 6.87 -18.90
N ARG A 389 13.98 7.07 -17.75
CA ARG A 389 15.06 6.20 -17.22
C ARG A 389 14.63 5.59 -15.90
N VAL A 390 15.04 4.35 -15.66
CA VAL A 390 14.90 3.70 -14.34
C VAL A 390 15.62 4.56 -13.29
N ALA A 391 14.89 4.96 -12.26
CA ALA A 391 15.38 5.86 -11.22
C ALA A 391 14.62 5.63 -9.90
N VAL A 392 14.79 4.42 -9.34
CA VAL A 392 14.18 4.06 -8.05
C VAL A 392 14.94 4.77 -6.92
N ASP A 393 14.26 5.63 -6.19
CA ASP A 393 14.81 6.41 -5.07
C ASP A 393 14.30 5.89 -3.71
N ALA A 394 14.69 4.68 -3.41
CA ALA A 394 14.22 3.93 -2.24
C ALA A 394 14.55 4.61 -0.89
N ALA A 395 15.73 5.24 -0.79
CA ALA A 395 16.13 5.94 0.44
C ALA A 395 15.36 7.25 0.63
N ALA A 396 15.17 8.04 -0.44
CA ALA A 396 14.40 9.29 -0.38
C ALA A 396 12.91 9.05 -0.10
N ASP A 397 12.35 7.93 -0.58
CA ASP A 397 10.97 7.53 -0.28
C ASP A 397 10.78 7.04 1.17
N GLY A 398 11.88 6.68 1.84
CA GLY A 398 11.85 6.18 3.21
C GLY A 398 11.68 4.66 3.35
N ILE A 399 11.84 3.88 2.26
CA ILE A 399 11.79 2.41 2.31
C ILE A 399 13.11 1.81 2.85
N VAL A 400 14.17 2.59 2.95
CA VAL A 400 15.44 2.20 3.57
C VAL A 400 15.43 2.62 5.02
N HIS A 401 15.21 1.68 5.92
CA HIS A 401 15.19 1.92 7.36
C HIS A 401 16.60 1.78 7.93
N PRO A 402 17.15 2.80 8.62
CA PRO A 402 18.43 2.68 9.31
C PRO A 402 18.40 1.54 10.33
N GLY A 403 19.40 0.65 10.26
CA GLY A 403 19.52 -0.49 11.17
C GLY A 403 18.58 -1.67 10.88
N ASP A 404 17.68 -1.57 9.88
CA ASP A 404 16.81 -2.65 9.46
C ASP A 404 16.90 -2.91 7.94
N PRO A 405 17.92 -3.65 7.48
CA PRO A 405 18.06 -4.00 6.08
C PRO A 405 16.95 -4.94 5.57
N SER A 406 16.25 -5.61 6.49
CA SER A 406 15.17 -6.54 6.15
C SER A 406 13.97 -5.83 5.57
N PHE A 407 13.73 -4.55 5.94
CA PHE A 407 12.61 -3.78 5.41
C PHE A 407 12.75 -3.57 3.89
N VAL A 408 13.84 -2.97 3.46
CA VAL A 408 14.08 -2.76 2.01
C VAL A 408 14.25 -4.08 1.27
N TYR A 409 14.81 -5.11 1.91
CA TYR A 409 14.87 -6.45 1.34
C TYR A 409 13.47 -7.01 1.07
N GLY A 410 12.61 -7.04 2.07
CA GLY A 410 11.26 -7.60 1.96
C GLY A 410 10.39 -6.88 0.94
N TRP A 411 10.42 -5.55 0.94
CA TRP A 411 9.51 -4.73 0.13
C TRP A 411 10.11 -4.26 -1.20
N GLY A 412 11.41 -4.05 -1.28
CA GLY A 412 12.08 -3.49 -2.45
C GLY A 412 12.81 -4.51 -3.32
N VAL A 413 13.55 -5.43 -2.69
CA VAL A 413 14.39 -6.43 -3.38
C VAL A 413 13.60 -7.66 -3.77
N LYS A 414 12.84 -8.23 -2.83
CA LYS A 414 12.00 -9.40 -3.12
C LYS A 414 10.90 -9.08 -4.12
N ARG A 415 10.54 -10.08 -4.93
CA ARG A 415 9.37 -10.03 -5.79
C ARG A 415 8.10 -10.06 -4.96
N ASN A 416 7.20 -9.13 -5.24
CA ASN A 416 5.89 -8.97 -4.61
C ASN A 416 4.83 -8.69 -5.69
N PRO A 417 3.53 -8.89 -5.40
CA PRO A 417 2.50 -8.25 -6.19
C PRO A 417 2.70 -6.74 -6.20
N ARG A 418 2.51 -6.10 -7.36
CA ARG A 418 2.76 -4.66 -7.54
C ARG A 418 1.61 -3.98 -8.25
N THR A 419 1.31 -2.78 -7.81
CA THR A 419 0.51 -1.80 -8.55
C THR A 419 1.37 -0.60 -8.84
N MET A 420 1.38 -0.14 -10.08
CA MET A 420 2.24 0.94 -10.57
C MET A 420 1.46 1.83 -11.52
N VAL A 421 1.78 3.11 -11.52
CA VAL A 421 1.24 4.06 -12.49
C VAL A 421 2.34 4.86 -13.15
N GLY A 422 2.13 5.24 -14.42
CA GLY A 422 3.09 6.05 -15.15
C GLY A 422 2.46 6.81 -16.30
N LEU A 423 3.20 7.79 -16.78
CA LEU A 423 2.83 8.60 -17.93
C LEU A 423 3.85 8.43 -19.04
N ASP A 424 3.41 8.17 -20.25
CA ASP A 424 4.28 8.12 -21.41
C ASP A 424 4.47 9.50 -22.08
N ARG A 425 5.32 9.56 -23.13
CA ARG A 425 5.60 10.80 -23.88
C ARG A 425 4.38 11.40 -24.55
N ARG A 426 3.32 10.61 -24.79
CA ARG A 426 2.07 11.05 -25.40
C ARG A 426 1.05 11.51 -24.37
N GLY A 427 1.39 11.42 -23.07
CA GLY A 427 0.51 11.69 -21.94
C GLY A 427 -0.49 10.58 -21.67
N ARG A 428 -0.29 9.36 -22.20
CA ARG A 428 -1.12 8.20 -21.83
C ARG A 428 -0.82 7.81 -20.39
N LEU A 429 -1.87 7.57 -19.62
CA LEU A 429 -1.75 7.00 -18.29
C LEU A 429 -1.66 5.47 -18.43
N LEU A 430 -0.60 4.91 -17.89
CA LEU A 430 -0.37 3.47 -17.77
C LEU A 430 -0.67 3.07 -16.33
N ILE A 431 -1.60 2.15 -16.14
CA ILE A 431 -1.95 1.56 -14.85
C ILE A 431 -1.58 0.09 -14.95
N VAL A 432 -0.65 -0.36 -14.11
CA VAL A 432 -0.04 -1.69 -14.23
C VAL A 432 -0.18 -2.45 -12.93
N THR A 433 -0.67 -3.68 -13.01
CA THR A 433 -0.64 -4.64 -11.89
C THR A 433 0.16 -5.87 -12.27
N ALA A 434 0.93 -6.38 -11.34
CA ALA A 434 1.59 -7.67 -11.44
C ALA A 434 1.12 -8.56 -10.29
N ASP A 435 0.53 -9.72 -10.59
CA ASP A 435 0.24 -10.74 -9.59
C ASP A 435 1.57 -11.25 -8.98
N GLY A 436 1.54 -11.78 -7.78
CA GLY A 436 2.76 -12.28 -7.15
C GLY A 436 2.51 -13.15 -5.93
N ARG A 437 3.58 -13.63 -5.31
CA ARG A 437 3.57 -14.53 -4.16
C ARG A 437 2.82 -15.87 -4.42
N GLN A 438 2.74 -16.27 -5.68
CA GLN A 438 2.06 -17.50 -6.11
C GLN A 438 3.03 -18.33 -6.94
N PRO A 439 3.83 -19.20 -6.29
CA PRO A 439 4.87 -20.01 -6.94
C PRO A 439 4.37 -20.76 -8.16
N GLY A 440 5.07 -20.61 -9.29
CA GLY A 440 4.71 -21.24 -10.55
C GLY A 440 3.51 -20.63 -11.30
N PHE A 441 2.78 -19.71 -10.68
CA PHE A 441 1.70 -18.95 -11.33
C PHE A 441 2.13 -17.51 -11.63
N SER A 442 2.60 -16.80 -10.63
CA SER A 442 3.22 -15.47 -10.75
C SER A 442 4.10 -15.18 -9.53
N GLU A 443 5.37 -14.95 -9.76
CA GLU A 443 6.32 -14.67 -8.69
C GLU A 443 6.22 -13.20 -8.20
N GLY A 444 5.73 -12.31 -9.03
CA GLY A 444 5.68 -10.88 -8.77
C GLY A 444 6.88 -10.15 -9.35
N LEU A 445 7.07 -8.90 -8.90
CA LEU A 445 8.15 -8.02 -9.34
C LEU A 445 8.87 -7.40 -8.13
N SER A 446 10.19 -7.30 -8.20
CA SER A 446 10.97 -6.36 -7.37
C SER A 446 10.72 -4.93 -7.84
N LEU A 447 11.12 -3.93 -7.06
CA LEU A 447 11.00 -2.52 -7.49
C LEU A 447 11.79 -2.24 -8.77
N ILE A 448 12.99 -2.83 -8.91
CA ILE A 448 13.81 -2.66 -10.13
C ILE A 448 13.14 -3.28 -11.35
N GLU A 449 12.60 -4.49 -11.22
CA GLU A 449 11.86 -5.14 -12.32
C GLU A 449 10.62 -4.34 -12.71
N GLY A 450 9.88 -3.81 -11.71
CA GLY A 450 8.76 -2.92 -11.94
C GLY A 450 9.16 -1.64 -12.68
N ALA A 451 10.25 -1.01 -12.27
CA ALA A 451 10.78 0.18 -12.93
C ALA A 451 11.22 -0.08 -14.37
N GLN A 452 11.90 -1.20 -14.60
CA GLN A 452 12.29 -1.64 -15.94
C GLN A 452 11.08 -1.93 -16.81
N LEU A 453 10.04 -2.57 -16.27
CA LEU A 453 8.79 -2.81 -16.97
C LEU A 453 8.13 -1.49 -17.38
N MET A 454 7.97 -0.53 -16.46
CA MET A 454 7.39 0.76 -16.75
C MET A 454 8.18 1.52 -17.82
N ALA A 455 9.51 1.48 -17.77
CA ALA A 455 10.36 2.09 -18.80
C ALA A 455 10.17 1.39 -20.17
N ARG A 456 10.10 0.06 -20.24
CA ARG A 456 9.81 -0.70 -21.47
C ARG A 456 8.43 -0.39 -22.05
N LEU A 457 7.42 -0.15 -21.19
CA LEU A 457 6.09 0.30 -21.61
C LEU A 457 6.07 1.75 -22.15
N GLY A 458 7.20 2.45 -22.07
CA GLY A 458 7.38 3.80 -22.57
C GLY A 458 7.09 4.91 -21.58
N ALA A 459 6.92 4.59 -20.30
CA ALA A 459 6.74 5.61 -19.28
C ALA A 459 7.93 6.57 -19.22
N VAL A 460 7.66 7.87 -19.16
CA VAL A 460 8.66 8.92 -18.91
C VAL A 460 8.71 9.28 -17.43
N THR A 461 7.60 9.10 -16.73
CA THR A 461 7.49 9.17 -15.30
C THR A 461 6.67 7.98 -14.81
N ALA A 462 7.07 7.36 -13.68
CA ALA A 462 6.29 6.30 -13.05
C ALA A 462 6.59 6.21 -11.55
N ILE A 463 5.58 5.82 -10.79
CA ILE A 463 5.68 5.55 -9.34
C ILE A 463 5.06 4.19 -9.03
N ASN A 464 5.51 3.60 -7.92
CA ASN A 464 4.82 2.49 -7.29
C ASN A 464 3.62 3.02 -6.50
N LEU A 465 2.56 2.26 -6.41
CA LEU A 465 1.42 2.43 -5.51
C LEU A 465 1.45 1.33 -4.43
N ASP A 466 0.40 1.25 -3.62
CA ASP A 466 0.29 0.14 -2.68
C ASP A 466 0.29 -1.21 -3.41
N GLY A 467 0.93 -2.19 -2.82
CA GLY A 467 1.22 -3.48 -3.41
C GLY A 467 0.88 -4.65 -2.50
N GLY A 468 1.59 -5.76 -2.69
CA GLY A 468 1.35 -6.96 -1.88
C GLY A 468 -0.08 -7.45 -1.99
N GLY A 469 -0.72 -7.72 -0.85
CA GLY A 469 -2.12 -8.19 -0.80
C GLY A 469 -3.15 -7.20 -1.34
N SER A 470 -2.82 -5.91 -1.37
CA SER A 470 -3.69 -4.84 -1.91
C SER A 470 -3.75 -4.84 -3.43
N THR A 471 -2.75 -5.42 -4.13
CA THR A 471 -2.69 -5.43 -5.60
C THR A 471 -3.92 -6.08 -6.19
N ALA A 472 -4.72 -5.29 -6.89
CA ALA A 472 -5.93 -5.74 -7.55
C ALA A 472 -6.21 -4.92 -8.82
N MET A 473 -6.73 -5.59 -9.86
CA MET A 473 -7.33 -4.95 -11.02
C MET A 473 -8.70 -5.55 -11.28
N ALA A 474 -9.69 -4.71 -11.47
CA ALA A 474 -11.03 -5.08 -11.89
C ALA A 474 -11.35 -4.48 -13.26
N VAL A 475 -12.07 -5.21 -14.09
CA VAL A 475 -12.63 -4.76 -15.37
C VAL A 475 -14.14 -4.97 -15.32
N ASP A 476 -14.91 -3.93 -15.64
CA ASP A 476 -16.38 -3.93 -15.51
C ASP A 476 -16.85 -4.46 -14.14
N GLY A 477 -16.18 -4.03 -13.06
CA GLY A 477 -16.46 -4.44 -11.69
C GLY A 477 -16.07 -5.87 -11.33
N LYS A 478 -15.46 -6.64 -12.24
CA LYS A 478 -15.02 -8.02 -12.01
C LYS A 478 -13.51 -8.07 -11.80
N LEU A 479 -13.08 -8.70 -10.72
CA LEU A 479 -11.65 -8.92 -10.44
C LEU A 479 -11.01 -9.76 -11.57
N VAL A 480 -9.93 -9.23 -12.15
CA VAL A 480 -9.15 -9.91 -13.21
C VAL A 480 -7.73 -10.27 -12.76
N SER A 481 -7.24 -9.69 -11.69
CA SER A 481 -5.99 -10.08 -11.02
C SER A 481 -6.20 -11.27 -10.08
N SER A 482 -5.11 -11.91 -9.67
CA SER A 482 -5.13 -13.01 -8.70
C SER A 482 -4.63 -12.51 -7.34
N PRO A 483 -5.51 -12.43 -6.32
CA PRO A 483 -5.10 -12.00 -4.98
C PRO A 483 -4.03 -12.91 -4.38
N SER A 484 -3.07 -12.30 -3.68
CA SER A 484 -2.00 -13.06 -2.99
C SER A 484 -2.37 -13.47 -1.57
N ASP A 485 -3.37 -12.84 -0.97
CA ASP A 485 -3.82 -13.16 0.38
C ASP A 485 -4.71 -14.41 0.37
N ALA A 486 -4.54 -15.25 1.37
CA ALA A 486 -5.32 -16.49 1.50
C ALA A 486 -6.84 -16.23 1.66
N THR A 487 -7.22 -15.04 2.13
CA THR A 487 -8.61 -14.60 2.28
C THR A 487 -9.22 -14.04 0.99
N GLY A 488 -8.46 -13.97 -0.09
CA GLY A 488 -8.89 -13.39 -1.37
C GLY A 488 -8.53 -11.93 -1.51
N GLU A 489 -9.37 -11.16 -2.21
CA GLU A 489 -9.15 -9.73 -2.47
C GLU A 489 -9.16 -8.92 -1.16
N ARG A 490 -8.07 -8.22 -0.89
CA ARG A 490 -7.93 -7.37 0.31
C ARG A 490 -8.78 -6.10 0.17
N PRO A 491 -9.57 -5.74 1.20
CA PRO A 491 -10.17 -4.42 1.27
C PRO A 491 -9.09 -3.33 1.41
N VAL A 492 -9.16 -2.28 0.58
CA VAL A 492 -8.22 -1.16 0.48
C VAL A 492 -8.88 0.16 0.90
N GLY A 493 -8.07 1.17 1.23
CA GLY A 493 -8.55 2.49 1.64
C GLY A 493 -9.10 3.30 0.46
N ASP A 494 -8.46 3.19 -0.71
CA ASP A 494 -8.90 3.88 -1.93
C ASP A 494 -8.59 3.10 -3.20
N ALA A 495 -9.15 3.56 -4.31
CA ALA A 495 -8.97 2.98 -5.64
C ALA A 495 -8.77 4.05 -6.70
N LEU A 496 -8.03 3.70 -7.75
CA LEU A 496 -7.94 4.45 -9.00
C LEU A 496 -8.93 3.84 -10.00
N LEU A 497 -9.88 4.65 -10.48
CA LEU A 497 -11.00 4.23 -11.30
C LEU A 497 -10.97 4.91 -12.68
N VAL A 498 -11.18 4.15 -13.73
CA VAL A 498 -11.40 4.65 -15.11
C VAL A 498 -12.90 4.56 -15.40
N LEU A 499 -13.56 5.71 -15.41
CA LEU A 499 -15.00 5.82 -15.51
C LEU A 499 -15.41 6.13 -16.97
N PRO A 500 -16.54 5.57 -17.46
CA PRO A 500 -17.09 5.95 -18.75
C PRO A 500 -17.53 7.42 -18.75
N ARG A 501 -17.76 7.99 -19.92
CA ARG A 501 -18.43 9.29 -20.05
C ARG A 501 -19.87 9.16 -19.52
N ARG A 502 -20.23 10.04 -18.59
CA ARG A 502 -21.62 10.20 -18.13
C ARG A 502 -22.47 10.90 -19.18
#